data_d186111c9e1cc331995c3e8b9500f24a
#
_entry.id   d186111c9e1cc331995c3e8b9500f24a
#
_cell.length_a   1.000
_cell.length_b   1.000
_cell.length_c   1.000
_cell.angle_alpha   90.00
_cell.angle_beta   90.00
_cell.angle_gamma   90.00
#
_symmetry.space_group_name_H-M   'P 1'
#
loop_
_entity.id
_entity.type
_entity.pdbx_description
1 polymer ?
#
loop_
_entity_poly.entity_id
_entity_poly.type
_entity_poly.pdbx_seq_one_letter_code
_entity_poly.pdbx_strand_id
1 'polypeptide(L)'
;MKQILPVVCVLFALLYGAYGDNFDKDRLVAWCIVPFDARQRGPVERAEMLVRLGLKRVAYDWRAKHVKDFEEEILQYKKHGLEFFAFWSVHEDAFRLFQKHKIHPQVWHTLGNPDAATQEARVEAAARAMLPLVERTRQLGCALGLYNHGGWGGEPANLVAVCKYLKAHHNAEHVGIVYNLHHAHGHIADFEKSLKLMQAHLLCLNLNGMNDNAKPKILPLGQGQHELALLNTIRQSGYRGAIGILDHRSVIDTEVALREN
;
A
#
# COMPACT_ATOMS: atom_id res chain seq x y z
N MET A 1 63.20 -26.08 -15.90
CA MET A 1 62.08 -25.34 -16.45
C MET A 1 60.91 -25.38 -15.45
N LYS A 2 60.72 -24.31 -14.71
CA LYS A 2 59.59 -24.19 -13.73
C LYS A 2 58.45 -23.51 -14.44
N GLN A 3 57.35 -24.21 -14.60
CA GLN A 3 56.10 -23.68 -15.13
C GLN A 3 55.42 -22.88 -14.03
N ILE A 4 55.22 -21.58 -14.25
CA ILE A 4 54.43 -20.69 -13.42
C ILE A 4 52.99 -20.74 -13.96
N LEU A 5 52.08 -21.32 -13.18
CA LEU A 5 50.62 -21.21 -13.45
C LEU A 5 50.13 -19.81 -13.07
N PRO A 6 49.41 -19.11 -13.93
CA PRO A 6 48.79 -17.87 -13.54
C PRO A 6 47.52 -18.15 -12.69
N VAL A 7 47.54 -17.64 -11.47
CA VAL A 7 46.34 -17.59 -10.61
C VAL A 7 45.42 -16.50 -11.18
N VAL A 8 44.35 -16.93 -11.83
CA VAL A 8 43.26 -16.03 -12.24
C VAL A 8 42.39 -15.77 -11.01
N CYS A 9 42.63 -14.64 -10.34
CA CYS A 9 41.68 -14.11 -9.37
C CYS A 9 40.45 -13.59 -10.09
N VAL A 10 39.36 -14.41 -10.09
CA VAL A 10 38.06 -13.94 -10.49
C VAL A 10 37.51 -13.07 -9.38
N LEU A 11 37.66 -11.76 -9.53
CA LEU A 11 36.94 -10.76 -8.72
C LEU A 11 35.45 -10.87 -9.06
N PHE A 12 34.68 -11.61 -8.25
CA PHE A 12 33.25 -11.44 -8.18
C PHE A 12 32.99 -10.06 -7.53
N ALA A 13 32.97 -9.02 -8.33
CA ALA A 13 32.35 -7.77 -7.95
C ALA A 13 30.85 -8.05 -7.75
N LEU A 14 30.47 -8.26 -6.50
CA LEU A 14 29.07 -8.21 -6.09
C LEU A 14 28.57 -6.81 -6.47
N LEU A 15 27.92 -6.71 -7.62
CA LEU A 15 27.05 -5.60 -7.97
C LEU A 15 25.87 -5.61 -7.00
N TYR A 16 26.11 -5.23 -5.76
CA TYR A 16 25.05 -4.66 -4.93
C TYR A 16 24.70 -3.34 -5.59
N GLY A 17 23.81 -3.40 -6.59
CA GLY A 17 23.13 -2.21 -7.04
C GLY A 17 22.56 -1.56 -5.79
N ALA A 18 22.88 -0.30 -5.56
CA ALA A 18 22.31 0.49 -4.49
C ALA A 18 20.81 0.67 -4.78
N TYR A 19 20.04 -0.38 -4.53
CA TYR A 19 18.61 -0.22 -4.40
C TYR A 19 18.40 0.59 -3.14
N GLY A 20 17.92 1.84 -3.30
CA GLY A 20 17.56 2.69 -2.18
C GLY A 20 16.68 1.93 -1.17
N ASP A 21 16.81 2.24 0.10
CA ASP A 21 15.98 1.66 1.15
C ASP A 21 14.51 1.97 0.84
N ASN A 22 13.59 1.01 0.99
CA ASN A 22 12.16 1.28 0.80
C ASN A 22 11.58 2.17 1.92
N PHE A 23 12.38 2.49 2.94
CA PHE A 23 12.11 3.52 3.95
C PHE A 23 12.67 4.91 3.57
N ASP A 24 13.31 5.05 2.41
CA ASP A 24 13.73 6.37 1.94
C ASP A 24 12.52 7.27 1.75
N LYS A 25 12.60 8.50 2.24
CA LYS A 25 11.46 9.44 2.31
C LYS A 25 10.74 9.62 0.99
N ASP A 26 11.45 9.70 -0.11
CA ASP A 26 10.87 9.90 -1.44
C ASP A 26 10.19 8.65 -2.01
N ARG A 27 10.32 7.51 -1.33
CA ARG A 27 9.67 6.23 -1.65
C ARG A 27 8.47 5.93 -0.78
N LEU A 28 8.34 6.64 0.35
CA LEU A 28 7.18 6.50 1.24
C LEU A 28 5.91 7.02 0.57
N VAL A 29 4.79 6.41 0.91
CA VAL A 29 3.46 6.79 0.41
C VAL A 29 2.68 7.45 1.54
N ALA A 30 2.32 8.73 1.37
CA ALA A 30 1.42 9.41 2.31
C ALA A 30 0.01 8.83 2.18
N TRP A 31 -0.54 8.30 3.28
CA TRP A 31 -1.83 7.62 3.30
C TRP A 31 -2.79 8.20 4.35
N CYS A 32 -4.09 8.24 4.04
CA CYS A 32 -5.15 8.81 4.88
C CYS A 32 -4.98 10.32 5.18
N ILE A 33 -4.44 11.08 4.24
CA ILE A 33 -4.12 12.50 4.42
C ILE A 33 -5.22 13.46 3.93
N VAL A 34 -6.26 12.95 3.28
CA VAL A 34 -7.32 13.79 2.67
C VAL A 34 -8.46 14.05 3.65
N PRO A 35 -9.17 13.03 4.18
CA PRO A 35 -10.28 13.24 5.10
C PRO A 35 -9.85 13.46 6.55
N PHE A 36 -8.59 13.19 6.88
CA PHE A 36 -8.07 13.23 8.27
C PHE A 36 -7.20 14.45 8.56
N ASP A 37 -7.16 15.43 7.68
CA ASP A 37 -6.45 16.68 7.89
C ASP A 37 -7.30 17.68 8.70
N ALA A 38 -6.88 18.04 9.91
CA ALA A 38 -7.56 19.04 10.72
C ALA A 38 -7.65 20.41 10.02
N ARG A 39 -6.70 20.74 9.14
CA ARG A 39 -6.73 21.97 8.33
C ARG A 39 -7.61 21.87 7.10
N GLN A 40 -8.09 20.70 6.74
CA GLN A 40 -8.93 20.44 5.57
C GLN A 40 -8.34 21.04 4.27
N ARG A 41 -7.01 20.86 4.06
CA ARG A 41 -6.32 21.41 2.88
C ARG A 41 -6.98 20.95 1.59
N GLY A 42 -7.10 21.88 0.64
CA GLY A 42 -7.46 21.60 -0.73
C GLY A 42 -6.30 21.01 -1.53
N PRO A 43 -6.53 20.68 -2.82
CA PRO A 43 -5.52 20.04 -3.67
C PRO A 43 -4.19 20.80 -3.76
N VAL A 44 -4.24 22.12 -3.95
CA VAL A 44 -3.05 22.99 -4.05
C VAL A 44 -2.21 22.93 -2.78
N GLU A 45 -2.83 23.23 -1.64
CA GLU A 45 -2.13 23.29 -0.35
C GLU A 45 -1.58 21.92 0.06
N ARG A 46 -2.30 20.85 -0.30
CA ARG A 46 -1.85 19.47 -0.03
C ARG A 46 -0.63 19.10 -0.86
N ALA A 47 -0.63 19.42 -2.16
CA ALA A 47 0.52 19.18 -3.01
C ALA A 47 1.75 19.97 -2.53
N GLU A 48 1.59 21.24 -2.17
CA GLU A 48 2.67 22.07 -1.62
C GLU A 48 3.19 21.52 -0.29
N MET A 49 2.30 21.05 0.59
CA MET A 49 2.68 20.41 1.86
C MET A 49 3.56 19.17 1.60
N LEU A 50 3.17 18.29 0.68
CA LEU A 50 3.93 17.09 0.36
C LEU A 50 5.31 17.42 -0.19
N VAL A 51 5.41 18.42 -1.07
CA VAL A 51 6.69 18.93 -1.56
C VAL A 51 7.58 19.43 -0.43
N ARG A 52 7.05 20.24 0.49
CA ARG A 52 7.81 20.74 1.66
C ARG A 52 8.30 19.59 2.55
N LEU A 53 7.52 18.50 2.65
CA LEU A 53 7.88 17.32 3.42
C LEU A 53 8.89 16.42 2.68
N GLY A 54 9.10 16.59 1.37
CA GLY A 54 9.93 15.72 0.55
C GLY A 54 9.27 14.36 0.24
N LEU A 55 7.94 14.25 0.43
CA LEU A 55 7.16 13.07 0.08
C LEU A 55 6.73 13.18 -1.38
N LYS A 56 6.91 12.10 -2.14
CA LYS A 56 6.64 12.09 -3.59
C LYS A 56 5.44 11.25 -3.99
N ARG A 57 4.90 10.42 -3.09
CA ARG A 57 3.85 9.45 -3.40
C ARG A 57 2.65 9.63 -2.50
N VAL A 58 1.47 9.54 -3.08
CA VAL A 58 0.20 9.73 -2.38
C VAL A 58 -0.76 8.59 -2.68
N ALA A 59 -1.30 7.98 -1.65
CA ALA A 59 -2.49 7.17 -1.74
C ALA A 59 -3.69 8.06 -1.36
N TYR A 60 -4.53 8.33 -2.35
CA TYR A 60 -5.65 9.25 -2.22
C TYR A 60 -6.88 8.52 -1.66
N ASP A 61 -7.32 8.91 -0.49
CA ASP A 61 -8.59 8.48 0.07
C ASP A 61 -9.61 9.64 0.00
N TRP A 62 -10.85 9.34 -0.24
CA TRP A 62 -11.86 10.37 -0.48
C TRP A 62 -13.13 10.17 0.34
N ARG A 63 -13.91 11.22 0.45
CA ARG A 63 -15.29 11.22 0.92
C ARG A 63 -16.12 12.01 -0.09
N ALA A 64 -17.44 11.92 -0.05
CA ALA A 64 -18.32 12.55 -1.04
C ALA A 64 -18.00 14.02 -1.31
N LYS A 65 -17.59 14.78 -0.28
CA LYS A 65 -17.21 16.19 -0.42
C LYS A 65 -15.98 16.45 -1.31
N HIS A 66 -15.13 15.42 -1.53
CA HIS A 66 -13.89 15.55 -2.29
C HIS A 66 -14.05 15.18 -3.78
N VAL A 67 -15.22 14.67 -4.20
CA VAL A 67 -15.44 14.23 -5.59
C VAL A 67 -15.20 15.37 -6.59
N LYS A 68 -15.64 16.56 -6.25
CA LYS A 68 -15.46 17.78 -7.07
C LYS A 68 -13.98 18.17 -7.26
N ASP A 69 -13.10 17.70 -6.40
CA ASP A 69 -11.69 18.08 -6.36
C ASP A 69 -10.78 17.01 -7.03
N PHE A 70 -11.31 15.88 -7.50
CA PHE A 70 -10.51 14.77 -8.06
C PHE A 70 -9.60 15.20 -9.22
N GLU A 71 -10.13 16.01 -10.15
CA GLU A 71 -9.35 16.45 -11.30
C GLU A 71 -8.25 17.43 -10.87
N GLU A 72 -8.58 18.38 -10.02
CA GLU A 72 -7.61 19.35 -9.52
C GLU A 72 -6.48 18.65 -8.74
N GLU A 73 -6.80 17.63 -7.95
CA GLU A 73 -5.80 16.81 -7.25
C GLU A 73 -4.80 16.17 -8.23
N ILE A 74 -5.29 15.57 -9.31
CA ILE A 74 -4.45 14.98 -10.35
C ILE A 74 -3.57 16.05 -11.00
N LEU A 75 -4.12 17.21 -11.31
CA LEU A 75 -3.38 18.31 -11.95
C LEU A 75 -2.29 18.86 -11.05
N GLN A 76 -2.60 19.06 -9.76
CA GLN A 76 -1.63 19.55 -8.79
C GLN A 76 -0.51 18.54 -8.54
N TYR A 77 -0.81 17.24 -8.45
CA TYR A 77 0.24 16.23 -8.34
C TYR A 77 1.14 16.21 -9.56
N LYS A 78 0.59 16.27 -10.77
CA LYS A 78 1.40 16.40 -12.01
C LYS A 78 2.28 17.67 -12.02
N LYS A 79 1.71 18.80 -11.66
CA LYS A 79 2.42 20.08 -11.60
C LYS A 79 3.63 20.03 -10.67
N HIS A 80 3.51 19.33 -9.55
CA HIS A 80 4.52 19.24 -8.51
C HIS A 80 5.41 17.98 -8.62
N GLY A 81 5.26 17.16 -9.66
CA GLY A 81 6.02 15.92 -9.83
C GLY A 81 5.73 14.86 -8.77
N LEU A 82 4.53 14.87 -8.19
CA LEU A 82 4.05 13.88 -7.23
C LEU A 82 3.39 12.72 -7.97
N GLU A 83 3.59 11.51 -7.47
CA GLU A 83 2.95 10.30 -7.97
C GLU A 83 1.57 10.12 -7.31
N PHE A 84 0.50 10.09 -8.11
CA PHE A 84 -0.80 9.61 -7.68
C PHE A 84 -0.71 8.08 -7.56
N PHE A 85 -0.14 7.60 -6.45
CA PHE A 85 0.25 6.20 -6.26
C PHE A 85 -0.94 5.25 -6.14
N ALA A 86 -1.95 5.63 -5.36
CA ALA A 86 -3.12 4.80 -5.16
C ALA A 86 -4.40 5.62 -4.95
N PHE A 87 -5.54 4.97 -5.16
CA PHE A 87 -6.88 5.52 -4.97
C PHE A 87 -7.74 4.58 -4.13
N TRP A 88 -8.28 5.08 -3.07
CA TRP A 88 -9.24 4.41 -2.21
C TRP A 88 -10.60 5.08 -2.34
N SER A 89 -11.66 4.46 -2.82
CA SER A 89 -11.80 3.08 -3.26
C SER A 89 -12.25 3.07 -4.73
N VAL A 90 -13.54 2.93 -5.03
CA VAL A 90 -14.11 2.89 -6.38
C VAL A 90 -14.93 4.15 -6.63
N HIS A 91 -14.69 4.85 -7.74
CA HIS A 91 -15.52 5.96 -8.19
C HIS A 91 -15.40 6.14 -9.72
N GLU A 92 -16.53 6.12 -10.43
CA GLU A 92 -16.50 6.21 -11.90
C GLU A 92 -15.94 7.55 -12.42
N ASP A 93 -16.19 8.66 -11.73
CA ASP A 93 -15.58 9.94 -12.12
C ASP A 93 -14.06 9.88 -12.02
N ALA A 94 -13.52 9.29 -10.96
CA ALA A 94 -12.09 9.11 -10.83
C ALA A 94 -11.53 8.21 -11.95
N PHE A 95 -12.19 7.11 -12.28
CA PHE A 95 -11.77 6.21 -13.35
C PHE A 95 -11.78 6.88 -14.73
N ARG A 96 -12.78 7.75 -15.01
CA ARG A 96 -12.77 8.58 -16.22
C ARG A 96 -11.60 9.56 -16.24
N LEU A 97 -11.27 10.15 -15.11
CA LEU A 97 -10.13 11.05 -14.98
C LEU A 97 -8.79 10.33 -15.13
N PHE A 98 -8.66 9.09 -14.62
CA PHE A 98 -7.44 8.31 -14.83
C PHE A 98 -7.17 8.07 -16.33
N GLN A 99 -8.20 7.73 -17.10
CA GLN A 99 -8.11 7.61 -18.55
C GLN A 99 -7.77 8.95 -19.22
N LYS A 100 -8.50 10.02 -18.87
CA LYS A 100 -8.29 11.37 -19.41
C LYS A 100 -6.85 11.86 -19.20
N HIS A 101 -6.35 11.66 -18.01
CA HIS A 101 -5.02 12.13 -17.61
C HIS A 101 -3.90 11.11 -17.81
N LYS A 102 -4.20 9.91 -18.32
CA LYS A 102 -3.26 8.81 -18.57
C LYS A 102 -2.41 8.50 -17.32
N ILE A 103 -3.08 8.35 -16.18
CA ILE A 103 -2.48 7.89 -14.94
C ILE A 103 -3.00 6.50 -14.58
N HIS A 104 -2.19 5.70 -13.91
CA HIS A 104 -2.48 4.30 -13.61
C HIS A 104 -2.24 3.99 -12.11
N PRO A 105 -2.95 4.68 -11.18
CA PRO A 105 -2.77 4.42 -9.77
C PRO A 105 -3.23 3.00 -9.41
N GLN A 106 -2.72 2.48 -8.30
CA GLN A 106 -3.34 1.30 -7.71
C GLN A 106 -4.76 1.65 -7.26
N VAL A 107 -5.73 0.78 -7.48
CA VAL A 107 -7.08 0.90 -6.93
C VAL A 107 -7.17 -0.02 -5.72
N TRP A 108 -7.39 0.54 -4.54
CA TRP A 108 -7.48 -0.24 -3.31
C TRP A 108 -8.94 -0.46 -2.94
N HIS A 109 -9.31 -1.72 -2.72
CA HIS A 109 -10.69 -2.08 -2.38
C HIS A 109 -10.74 -3.19 -1.35
N THR A 110 -11.65 -3.07 -0.40
CA THR A 110 -11.86 -4.05 0.66
C THR A 110 -12.34 -5.37 0.09
N LEU A 111 -11.67 -6.46 0.47
CA LEU A 111 -12.20 -7.80 0.22
C LEU A 111 -13.36 -8.08 1.18
N GLY A 112 -14.50 -8.51 0.65
CA GLY A 112 -15.70 -8.80 1.44
C GLY A 112 -15.55 -10.06 2.32
N ASN A 113 -16.59 -10.31 3.12
CA ASN A 113 -16.70 -11.48 4.00
C ASN A 113 -17.82 -12.39 3.47
N PRO A 114 -17.56 -13.23 2.44
CA PRO A 114 -18.60 -14.07 1.86
C PRO A 114 -19.11 -15.13 2.87
N ASP A 115 -20.39 -15.38 2.83
CA ASP A 115 -21.01 -16.45 3.58
C ASP A 115 -21.11 -17.70 2.70
N ALA A 116 -20.28 -18.70 2.98
CA ALA A 116 -20.30 -19.99 2.27
C ALA A 116 -19.81 -21.10 3.21
N ALA A 117 -20.21 -22.33 2.93
CA ALA A 117 -20.05 -23.47 3.83
C ALA A 117 -18.60 -23.95 3.98
N THR A 118 -17.76 -23.77 2.94
CA THR A 118 -16.36 -24.20 2.95
C THR A 118 -15.43 -23.02 2.67
N GLN A 119 -14.15 -23.20 3.02
CA GLN A 119 -13.12 -22.20 2.76
C GLN A 119 -12.94 -21.97 1.24
N GLU A 120 -12.94 -23.00 0.45
CA GLU A 120 -12.83 -22.95 -1.00
C GLU A 120 -14.00 -22.18 -1.62
N ALA A 121 -15.22 -22.45 -1.18
CA ALA A 121 -16.41 -21.74 -1.64
C ALA A 121 -16.38 -20.26 -1.23
N ARG A 122 -15.82 -19.92 -0.06
CA ARG A 122 -15.62 -18.53 0.38
C ARG A 122 -14.61 -17.81 -0.51
N VAL A 123 -13.48 -18.46 -0.82
CA VAL A 123 -12.46 -17.90 -1.72
C VAL A 123 -13.04 -17.64 -3.11
N GLU A 124 -13.77 -18.61 -3.67
CA GLU A 124 -14.40 -18.46 -4.96
C GLU A 124 -15.43 -17.33 -4.96
N ALA A 125 -16.29 -17.27 -3.95
CA ALA A 125 -17.33 -16.23 -3.82
C ALA A 125 -16.71 -14.82 -3.70
N ALA A 126 -15.64 -14.68 -2.88
CA ALA A 126 -14.90 -13.42 -2.75
C ALA A 126 -14.26 -13.02 -4.09
N ALA A 127 -13.61 -13.96 -4.77
CA ALA A 127 -13.00 -13.71 -6.07
C ALA A 127 -14.03 -13.29 -7.12
N ARG A 128 -15.16 -14.00 -7.21
CA ARG A 128 -16.27 -13.66 -8.14
C ARG A 128 -16.82 -12.27 -7.88
N ALA A 129 -16.99 -11.87 -6.63
CA ALA A 129 -17.46 -10.52 -6.27
C ALA A 129 -16.49 -9.42 -6.75
N MET A 130 -15.20 -9.72 -6.86
CA MET A 130 -14.20 -8.78 -7.34
C MET A 130 -14.08 -8.70 -8.87
N LEU A 131 -14.62 -9.66 -9.64
CA LEU A 131 -14.42 -9.72 -11.09
C LEU A 131 -14.78 -8.43 -11.85
N PRO A 132 -15.88 -7.73 -11.57
CA PRO A 132 -16.19 -6.48 -12.25
C PRO A 132 -15.05 -5.44 -12.07
N LEU A 133 -14.48 -5.36 -10.85
CA LEU A 133 -13.39 -4.43 -10.56
C LEU A 133 -12.06 -4.91 -11.13
N VAL A 134 -11.81 -6.22 -11.13
CA VAL A 134 -10.64 -6.83 -11.80
C VAL A 134 -10.62 -6.44 -13.28
N GLU A 135 -11.76 -6.59 -13.96
CA GLU A 135 -11.84 -6.23 -15.38
C GLU A 135 -11.70 -4.72 -15.60
N ARG A 136 -12.36 -3.92 -14.76
CA ARG A 136 -12.29 -2.47 -14.85
C ARG A 136 -10.87 -1.94 -14.63
N THR A 137 -10.15 -2.44 -13.64
CA THR A 137 -8.75 -2.04 -13.39
C THR A 137 -7.79 -2.52 -14.47
N ARG A 138 -8.04 -3.71 -15.05
CA ARG A 138 -7.29 -4.19 -16.22
C ARG A 138 -7.42 -3.23 -17.41
N GLN A 139 -8.64 -2.80 -17.74
CA GLN A 139 -8.89 -1.85 -18.82
C GLN A 139 -8.23 -0.50 -18.59
N LEU A 140 -8.10 -0.09 -17.34
CA LEU A 140 -7.43 1.15 -16.95
C LEU A 140 -5.90 1.02 -16.89
N GLY A 141 -5.34 -0.20 -16.99
CA GLY A 141 -3.93 -0.44 -16.75
C GLY A 141 -3.52 -0.22 -15.29
N CYS A 142 -4.47 -0.28 -14.35
CA CYS A 142 -4.27 -0.08 -12.91
C CYS A 142 -4.05 -1.41 -12.22
N ALA A 143 -3.21 -1.47 -11.18
CA ALA A 143 -3.20 -2.59 -10.26
C ALA A 143 -4.41 -2.53 -9.32
N LEU A 144 -4.93 -3.70 -8.92
CA LEU A 144 -5.99 -3.82 -7.92
C LEU A 144 -5.42 -4.37 -6.62
N GLY A 145 -5.51 -3.58 -5.55
CA GLY A 145 -5.08 -3.97 -4.21
C GLY A 145 -6.25 -4.47 -3.37
N LEU A 146 -6.25 -5.75 -3.00
CA LEU A 146 -7.16 -6.29 -2.01
C LEU A 146 -6.73 -5.80 -0.63
N TYR A 147 -7.57 -4.97 -0.01
CA TYR A 147 -7.25 -4.26 1.21
C TYR A 147 -7.79 -4.98 2.44
N ASN A 148 -6.96 -5.22 3.44
CA ASN A 148 -7.36 -5.84 4.70
C ASN A 148 -8.16 -4.87 5.58
N HIS A 149 -9.46 -5.09 5.72
CA HIS A 149 -10.34 -4.26 6.56
C HIS A 149 -11.03 -5.06 7.68
N GLY A 150 -10.40 -6.12 8.15
CA GLY A 150 -10.92 -7.01 9.18
C GLY A 150 -11.87 -8.10 8.65
N GLY A 151 -12.31 -8.96 9.56
CA GLY A 151 -13.11 -10.14 9.21
C GLY A 151 -12.36 -11.14 8.34
N TRP A 152 -13.08 -12.08 7.73
CA TRP A 152 -12.50 -13.10 6.86
C TRP A 152 -11.68 -12.49 5.71
N GLY A 153 -12.18 -11.41 5.09
CA GLY A 153 -11.50 -10.72 3.98
C GLY A 153 -10.25 -9.93 4.39
N GLY A 154 -10.02 -9.73 5.69
CA GLY A 154 -8.82 -9.07 6.21
C GLY A 154 -7.68 -10.04 6.58
N GLU A 155 -7.96 -11.35 6.62
CA GLU A 155 -6.99 -12.37 7.00
C GLU A 155 -5.93 -12.58 5.92
N PRO A 156 -4.62 -12.58 6.26
CA PRO A 156 -3.52 -12.76 5.31
C PRO A 156 -3.68 -13.99 4.41
N ALA A 157 -4.08 -15.12 4.99
CA ALA A 157 -4.24 -16.37 4.25
C ALA A 157 -5.37 -16.28 3.22
N ASN A 158 -6.46 -15.60 3.55
CA ASN A 158 -7.61 -15.44 2.66
C ASN A 158 -7.31 -14.47 1.51
N LEU A 159 -6.64 -13.34 1.80
CA LEU A 159 -6.16 -12.42 0.77
C LEU A 159 -5.26 -13.13 -0.24
N VAL A 160 -4.31 -13.93 0.22
CA VAL A 160 -3.43 -14.72 -0.65
C VAL A 160 -4.20 -15.76 -1.45
N ALA A 161 -5.15 -16.46 -0.83
CA ALA A 161 -5.97 -17.46 -1.51
C ALA A 161 -6.80 -16.84 -2.64
N VAL A 162 -7.41 -15.67 -2.41
CA VAL A 162 -8.18 -14.94 -3.43
C VAL A 162 -7.27 -14.43 -4.55
N CYS A 163 -6.08 -13.87 -4.24
CA CYS A 163 -5.11 -13.49 -5.27
C CYS A 163 -4.72 -14.68 -6.16
N LYS A 164 -4.41 -15.84 -5.55
CA LYS A 164 -4.08 -17.06 -6.28
C LYS A 164 -5.23 -17.57 -7.15
N TYR A 165 -6.44 -17.53 -6.63
CA TYR A 165 -7.63 -17.93 -7.37
C TYR A 165 -7.85 -17.03 -8.59
N LEU A 166 -7.83 -15.70 -8.41
CA LEU A 166 -7.99 -14.73 -9.49
C LEU A 166 -6.90 -14.86 -10.56
N LYS A 167 -5.67 -15.10 -10.15
CA LYS A 167 -4.56 -15.38 -11.08
C LYS A 167 -4.78 -16.66 -11.87
N ALA A 168 -5.10 -17.77 -11.21
CA ALA A 168 -5.23 -19.08 -11.83
C ALA A 168 -6.44 -19.21 -12.77
N HIS A 169 -7.56 -18.54 -12.43
CA HIS A 169 -8.82 -18.73 -13.15
C HIS A 169 -9.24 -17.54 -14.02
N HIS A 170 -8.64 -16.35 -13.81
CA HIS A 170 -9.06 -15.12 -14.48
C HIS A 170 -7.90 -14.31 -15.06
N ASN A 171 -6.68 -14.86 -15.12
CA ASN A 171 -5.47 -14.19 -15.63
C ASN A 171 -5.26 -12.80 -14.98
N ALA A 172 -5.55 -12.65 -13.68
CA ALA A 172 -5.55 -11.38 -12.98
C ALA A 172 -4.20 -11.12 -12.29
N GLU A 173 -3.11 -11.06 -13.07
CA GLU A 173 -1.74 -10.81 -12.60
C GLU A 173 -1.57 -9.44 -11.92
N HIS A 174 -2.41 -8.47 -12.28
CA HIS A 174 -2.41 -7.11 -11.75
C HIS A 174 -3.09 -6.99 -10.37
N VAL A 175 -3.62 -8.10 -9.83
CA VAL A 175 -4.24 -8.12 -8.49
C VAL A 175 -3.22 -8.53 -7.44
N GLY A 176 -3.14 -7.73 -6.39
CA GLY A 176 -2.27 -8.02 -5.25
C GLY A 176 -2.91 -7.60 -3.93
N ILE A 177 -2.12 -7.47 -2.89
CA ILE A 177 -2.55 -7.21 -1.52
C ILE A 177 -2.04 -5.84 -1.06
N VAL A 178 -2.91 -5.08 -0.43
CA VAL A 178 -2.54 -3.91 0.37
C VAL A 178 -2.79 -4.25 1.83
N TYR A 179 -1.74 -4.32 2.61
CA TYR A 179 -1.83 -4.72 4.00
C TYR A 179 -1.57 -3.54 4.93
N ASN A 180 -2.58 -3.14 5.69
CA ASN A 180 -2.52 -2.02 6.60
C ASN A 180 -2.45 -2.53 8.04
N LEU A 181 -1.38 -2.21 8.76
CA LEU A 181 -1.19 -2.62 10.15
C LEU A 181 -2.27 -2.08 11.09
N HIS A 182 -2.89 -0.94 10.75
CA HIS A 182 -4.05 -0.41 11.47
C HIS A 182 -5.20 -1.42 11.64
N HIS A 183 -5.34 -2.34 10.71
CA HIS A 183 -6.35 -3.41 10.75
C HIS A 183 -5.77 -4.78 11.15
N ALA A 184 -4.50 -4.84 11.52
CA ALA A 184 -3.75 -6.08 11.71
C ALA A 184 -3.23 -6.28 13.15
N HIS A 185 -3.84 -5.64 14.14
CA HIS A 185 -3.42 -5.78 15.55
C HIS A 185 -3.49 -7.22 16.05
N GLY A 186 -4.40 -8.04 15.52
CA GLY A 186 -4.45 -9.48 15.82
C GLY A 186 -3.27 -10.29 15.29
N HIS A 187 -2.46 -9.72 14.39
CA HIS A 187 -1.33 -10.38 13.73
C HIS A 187 0.03 -9.82 14.14
N ILE A 188 0.12 -9.04 15.22
CA ILE A 188 1.40 -8.51 15.70
C ILE A 188 2.35 -9.66 16.05
N ALA A 189 1.86 -10.66 16.79
CA ALA A 189 2.67 -11.78 17.28
C ALA A 189 3.14 -12.73 16.15
N ASP A 190 2.42 -12.83 15.04
CA ASP A 190 2.74 -13.70 13.91
C ASP A 190 3.01 -12.89 12.61
N PHE A 191 3.38 -11.61 12.74
CA PHE A 191 3.58 -10.72 11.60
C PHE A 191 4.62 -11.23 10.61
N GLU A 192 5.73 -11.80 11.08
CA GLU A 192 6.76 -12.39 10.21
C GLU A 192 6.17 -13.49 9.30
N LYS A 193 5.38 -14.38 9.87
CA LYS A 193 4.69 -15.45 9.13
C LYS A 193 3.71 -14.86 8.12
N SER A 194 2.92 -13.89 8.54
CA SER A 194 1.94 -13.20 7.70
C SER A 194 2.60 -12.45 6.56
N LEU A 195 3.69 -11.73 6.83
CA LEU A 195 4.47 -11.01 5.82
C LEU A 195 5.06 -11.98 4.78
N LYS A 196 5.72 -13.05 5.25
CA LYS A 196 6.28 -14.08 4.36
C LYS A 196 5.23 -14.71 3.45
N LEU A 197 4.03 -14.96 3.99
CA LEU A 197 2.91 -15.51 3.23
C LEU A 197 2.44 -14.58 2.12
N MET A 198 2.32 -13.28 2.42
CA MET A 198 1.77 -12.28 1.50
C MET A 198 2.81 -11.70 0.54
N GLN A 199 4.11 -11.76 0.84
CA GLN A 199 5.16 -10.96 0.23
C GLN A 199 5.15 -11.00 -1.31
N ALA A 200 4.90 -12.15 -1.91
CA ALA A 200 4.84 -12.32 -3.36
C ALA A 200 3.63 -11.63 -4.02
N HIS A 201 2.66 -11.20 -3.22
CA HIS A 201 1.43 -10.55 -3.67
C HIS A 201 1.31 -9.11 -3.17
N LEU A 202 2.23 -8.63 -2.31
CA LEU A 202 2.12 -7.29 -1.73
C LEU A 202 2.36 -6.18 -2.76
N LEU A 203 1.41 -5.26 -2.85
CA LEU A 203 1.49 -4.01 -3.60
C LEU A 203 1.90 -2.84 -2.70
N CYS A 204 1.44 -2.84 -1.46
CA CYS A 204 1.77 -1.83 -0.46
C CYS A 204 1.61 -2.38 0.95
N LEU A 205 2.47 -1.94 1.86
CA LEU A 205 2.41 -2.22 3.28
C LEU A 205 2.26 -0.89 4.03
N ASN A 206 1.10 -0.64 4.66
CA ASN A 206 0.84 0.60 5.37
C ASN A 206 1.13 0.45 6.86
N LEU A 207 1.91 1.37 7.40
CA LEU A 207 2.43 1.34 8.76
C LEU A 207 1.84 2.46 9.62
N ASN A 208 1.71 2.18 10.89
CA ASN A 208 1.43 3.11 11.99
C ASN A 208 2.00 2.54 13.28
N GLY A 209 2.04 3.34 14.35
CA GLY A 209 2.40 2.86 15.67
C GLY A 209 1.44 1.79 16.18
N MET A 210 1.97 0.73 16.79
CA MET A 210 1.23 -0.48 17.16
C MET A 210 1.36 -0.80 18.64
N ASN A 211 0.22 -0.92 19.30
CA ASN A 211 0.11 -1.35 20.70
C ASN A 211 -0.71 -2.62 20.85
N ASP A 212 -0.55 -3.29 21.96
CA ASP A 212 -1.40 -4.41 22.35
C ASP A 212 -2.87 -4.01 22.39
N ASN A 213 -3.74 -4.92 21.96
CA ASN A 213 -5.19 -4.76 22.01
C ASN A 213 -5.73 -3.52 21.27
N ALA A 214 -4.94 -2.95 20.32
CA ALA A 214 -5.31 -1.72 19.60
C ALA A 214 -5.71 -0.55 20.53
N LYS A 215 -4.94 -0.31 21.60
CA LYS A 215 -5.22 0.75 22.60
C LYS A 215 -3.98 1.59 22.89
N PRO A 216 -3.89 2.84 22.36
CA PRO A 216 -4.76 3.36 21.32
C PRO A 216 -4.52 2.64 19.98
N LYS A 217 -5.54 2.67 19.13
CA LYS A 217 -5.51 1.97 17.84
C LYS A 217 -4.58 2.62 16.83
N ILE A 218 -4.43 3.94 16.90
CA ILE A 218 -3.62 4.73 15.97
C ILE A 218 -2.62 5.54 16.77
N LEU A 219 -1.35 5.34 16.44
CA LEU A 219 -0.22 6.08 16.97
C LEU A 219 0.72 6.47 15.83
N PRO A 220 1.48 7.56 15.97
CA PRO A 220 2.64 7.80 15.13
C PRO A 220 3.61 6.61 15.16
N LEU A 221 4.36 6.40 14.10
CA LEU A 221 5.45 5.45 14.08
C LEU A 221 6.47 5.79 15.17
N GLY A 222 6.98 4.79 15.85
CA GLY A 222 7.94 4.94 16.94
C GLY A 222 7.32 5.30 18.32
N GLN A 223 6.01 5.46 18.41
CA GLN A 223 5.34 5.76 19.68
C GLN A 223 4.57 4.56 20.27
N GLY A 224 4.51 3.44 19.58
CA GLY A 224 3.91 2.21 20.09
C GLY A 224 4.94 1.24 20.66
N GLN A 225 4.47 0.07 21.04
CA GLN A 225 5.28 -0.96 21.69
C GLN A 225 5.99 -1.89 20.69
N HIS A 226 5.49 -1.99 19.46
CA HIS A 226 5.87 -3.07 18.53
C HIS A 226 6.60 -2.61 17.25
N GLU A 227 6.65 -1.31 16.94
CA GLU A 227 7.16 -0.84 15.64
C GLU A 227 8.59 -1.26 15.35
N LEU A 228 9.48 -1.18 16.32
CA LEU A 228 10.88 -1.53 16.09
C LEU A 228 11.02 -3.00 15.65
N ALA A 229 10.28 -3.90 16.29
CA ALA A 229 10.25 -5.31 15.92
C ALA A 229 9.64 -5.51 14.52
N LEU A 230 8.53 -4.83 14.22
CA LEU A 230 7.84 -4.91 12.92
C LEU A 230 8.72 -4.35 11.78
N LEU A 231 9.37 -3.19 11.98
CA LEU A 231 10.29 -2.60 11.00
C LEU A 231 11.51 -3.50 10.75
N ASN A 232 12.06 -4.11 11.80
CA ASN A 232 13.16 -5.07 11.66
C ASN A 232 12.71 -6.31 10.87
N THR A 233 11.51 -6.83 11.13
CA THR A 233 10.93 -7.93 10.38
C THR A 233 10.78 -7.57 8.89
N ILE A 234 10.28 -6.37 8.57
CA ILE A 234 10.16 -5.91 7.18
C ILE A 234 11.54 -5.86 6.50
N ARG A 235 12.56 -5.29 7.16
CA ARG A 235 13.91 -5.22 6.62
C ARG A 235 14.51 -6.61 6.38
N GLN A 236 14.39 -7.50 7.35
CA GLN A 236 14.93 -8.87 7.30
C GLN A 236 14.21 -9.74 6.25
N SER A 237 12.93 -9.49 6.00
CA SER A 237 12.17 -10.21 4.97
C SER A 237 12.68 -9.95 3.54
N GLY A 238 13.47 -8.90 3.34
CA GLY A 238 13.89 -8.47 2.02
C GLY A 238 12.77 -7.83 1.18
N TYR A 239 11.63 -7.46 1.80
CA TYR A 239 10.57 -6.73 1.11
C TYR A 239 11.10 -5.41 0.54
N ARG A 240 10.81 -5.15 -0.75
CA ARG A 240 11.26 -3.96 -1.49
C ARG A 240 10.09 -3.18 -2.11
N GLY A 241 8.85 -3.53 -1.76
CA GLY A 241 7.64 -2.85 -2.24
C GLY A 241 7.42 -1.50 -1.56
N ALA A 242 6.31 -0.87 -1.90
CA ALA A 242 5.93 0.42 -1.34
C ALA A 242 5.55 0.32 0.15
N ILE A 243 5.93 1.34 0.91
CA ILE A 243 5.57 1.51 2.31
C ILE A 243 4.74 2.77 2.46
N GLY A 244 3.50 2.62 2.96
CA GLY A 244 2.64 3.74 3.30
C GLY A 244 2.82 4.14 4.76
N ILE A 245 2.84 5.44 5.02
CA ILE A 245 2.79 6.02 6.36
C ILE A 245 1.38 6.56 6.58
N LEU A 246 0.72 6.00 7.61
CA LEU A 246 -0.69 6.26 7.88
C LEU A 246 -0.87 7.46 8.81
N ASP A 247 -1.56 8.50 8.32
CA ASP A 247 -2.23 9.46 9.19
C ASP A 247 -3.74 9.16 9.22
N HIS A 248 -4.30 8.93 10.38
CA HIS A 248 -5.73 8.63 10.54
C HIS A 248 -6.30 9.38 11.75
N ARG A 249 -5.74 10.57 12.04
CA ARG A 249 -6.02 11.38 13.22
C ARG A 249 -6.65 12.71 12.80
N SER A 250 -7.97 12.72 12.62
CA SER A 250 -8.74 13.87 12.08
C SER A 250 -8.63 15.18 12.87
N VAL A 251 -8.11 15.14 14.09
CA VAL A 251 -7.92 16.31 14.96
C VAL A 251 -6.51 16.90 14.91
N ILE A 252 -5.63 16.31 14.12
CA ILE A 252 -4.23 16.73 13.96
C ILE A 252 -4.03 17.34 12.58
N ASP A 253 -3.18 18.35 12.48
CA ASP A 253 -2.67 18.84 11.20
C ASP A 253 -1.87 17.72 10.52
N THR A 254 -2.29 17.34 9.32
CA THR A 254 -1.63 16.25 8.56
C THR A 254 -0.14 16.52 8.32
N GLU A 255 0.28 17.78 8.19
CA GLU A 255 1.72 18.09 8.06
C GLU A 255 2.49 17.72 9.33
N VAL A 256 1.91 17.97 10.50
CA VAL A 256 2.48 17.56 11.79
C VAL A 256 2.50 16.04 11.88
N ALA A 257 1.38 15.39 11.58
CA ALA A 257 1.25 13.94 11.63
C ALA A 257 2.26 13.20 10.72
N LEU A 258 2.48 13.70 9.51
CA LEU A 258 3.45 13.13 8.58
C LEU A 258 4.92 13.39 9.00
N ARG A 259 5.19 14.46 9.73
CA ARG A 259 6.53 14.71 10.30
C ARG A 259 6.84 13.80 11.49
N GLU A 260 5.80 13.40 12.25
CA GLU A 260 5.93 12.48 13.38
C GLU A 260 6.21 11.05 12.93
N ASN A 261 5.74 10.67 11.73
CA ASN A 261 5.95 9.36 11.13
C ASN A 261 7.25 9.27 10.32
#